data_2b1ee4c367c55c698c5a39f9a1741e3a
#
_entry.id   2b1ee4c367c55c698c5a39f9a1741e3a
#
_cell.length_a   1.000
_cell.length_b   1.000
_cell.length_c   1.000
_cell.angle_alpha   90.00
_cell.angle_beta   90.00
_cell.angle_gamma   90.00
#
_symmetry.space_group_name_H-M   'P 1'
#
loop_
_entity.id
_entity.type
_entity.pdbx_description
1 polymer ?
#
loop_
_entity_poly.entity_id
_entity_poly.type
_entity_poly.pdbx_seq_one_letter_code
_entity_poly.pdbx_strand_id
1 'polypeptide(L)'
;VNLGVSMTVTTLAWTGPFRISDLLAACMDDDHAWPPASKGVYLVSRDDWRDSPSSACHPLYVGGNTGDSQRFCTRIGDLIADLHGLWDGGTGHHSGGQSLYSWCRTNKVHPGSLRIGWATRTPWCDRCAEVELVSLLATSWEERGTLLNKSRPPACRTHGRERGRP
;
A
#
# COMPACT_ATOMS: atom_id res chain seq x y z
N VAL A 1 2.43 -23.73 26.04
CA VAL A 1 2.20 -22.29 26.21
C VAL A 1 2.91 -21.60 25.05
N ASN A 2 2.18 -21.39 23.93
CA ASN A 2 2.67 -20.62 22.79
C ASN A 2 2.57 -19.14 23.16
N LEU A 3 3.69 -18.54 23.51
CA LEU A 3 3.84 -17.09 23.55
C LEU A 3 3.77 -16.59 22.10
N GLY A 4 2.56 -16.27 21.63
CA GLY A 4 2.36 -15.60 20.37
C GLY A 4 3.05 -14.24 20.43
N VAL A 5 4.22 -14.13 19.81
CA VAL A 5 4.86 -12.84 19.57
C VAL A 5 3.89 -12.04 18.71
N SER A 6 3.27 -11.03 19.29
CA SER A 6 2.48 -10.05 18.53
C SER A 6 3.47 -9.24 17.69
N MET A 7 3.65 -9.64 16.44
CA MET A 7 4.45 -8.89 15.50
C MET A 7 3.58 -7.75 14.97
N THR A 8 3.98 -6.54 15.24
CA THR A 8 3.31 -5.32 14.80
C THR A 8 3.86 -4.89 13.44
N VAL A 9 3.06 -4.19 12.65
CA VAL A 9 3.46 -3.60 11.36
C VAL A 9 4.70 -2.70 11.48
N THR A 10 4.99 -2.22 12.67
CA THR A 10 6.21 -1.48 13.00
C THR A 10 7.49 -2.33 12.85
N THR A 11 7.37 -3.65 12.74
CA THR A 11 8.52 -4.56 12.54
C THR A 11 8.75 -4.91 11.07
N LEU A 12 7.93 -4.42 10.12
CA LEU A 12 8.15 -4.64 8.71
C LEU A 12 9.36 -3.85 8.22
N ALA A 13 10.20 -4.52 7.43
CA ALA A 13 11.30 -3.86 6.74
C ALA A 13 10.74 -3.13 5.50
N TRP A 14 10.59 -1.83 5.61
CA TRP A 14 10.10 -0.98 4.52
C TRP A 14 11.21 -0.62 3.54
N THR A 15 10.89 -0.66 2.25
CA THR A 15 11.66 -0.07 1.16
C THR A 15 10.93 1.20 0.72
N GLY A 16 11.64 2.31 0.66
CA GLY A 16 11.04 3.66 0.48
C GLY A 16 10.84 4.38 1.83
N PRO A 17 10.01 5.42 1.88
CA PRO A 17 9.14 5.88 0.80
C PRO A 17 9.91 6.58 -0.34
N PHE A 18 9.47 6.35 -1.57
CA PHE A 18 9.96 7.06 -2.74
C PHE A 18 8.92 8.05 -3.23
N ARG A 19 9.35 9.19 -3.72
CA ARG A 19 8.49 10.03 -4.53
C ARG A 19 8.19 9.30 -5.83
N ILE A 20 6.93 9.21 -6.23
CA ILE A 20 6.54 8.45 -7.42
C ILE A 20 7.21 8.97 -8.69
N SER A 21 7.35 10.30 -8.84
CA SER A 21 8.08 10.88 -9.98
C SER A 21 9.54 10.46 -10.02
N ASP A 22 10.20 10.37 -8.86
CA ASP A 22 11.62 10.00 -8.80
C ASP A 22 11.80 8.51 -9.08
N LEU A 23 10.88 7.68 -8.58
CA LEU A 23 10.86 6.25 -8.88
C LEU A 23 10.67 6.00 -10.39
N LEU A 24 9.77 6.75 -11.03
CA LEU A 24 9.55 6.65 -12.48
C LEU A 24 10.74 7.19 -13.28
N ALA A 25 11.36 8.28 -12.86
CA ALA A 25 12.53 8.81 -13.52
C ALA A 25 13.72 7.84 -13.46
N ALA A 26 13.88 7.13 -12.35
CA ALA A 26 14.93 6.14 -12.15
C ALA A 26 14.64 4.77 -12.77
N CYS A 27 13.50 4.58 -13.43
CA CYS A 27 13.11 3.27 -14.00
C CYS A 27 14.05 2.77 -15.11
N MET A 28 14.90 3.62 -15.64
CA MET A 28 15.92 3.27 -16.63
C MET A 28 17.29 2.91 -16.01
N ASP A 29 17.42 3.07 -14.70
CA ASP A 29 18.65 2.76 -13.97
C ASP A 29 18.58 1.34 -13.42
N ASP A 30 19.54 0.50 -13.74
CA ASP A 30 19.56 -0.92 -13.31
C ASP A 30 19.62 -1.08 -11.78
N ASP A 31 20.17 -0.10 -11.07
CA ASP A 31 20.36 -0.12 -9.62
C ASP A 31 19.20 0.50 -8.83
N HIS A 32 18.15 1.00 -9.48
CA HIS A 32 17.06 1.63 -8.76
C HIS A 32 16.15 0.61 -8.06
N ALA A 33 15.58 1.00 -6.93
CA ALA A 33 14.63 0.18 -6.21
C ALA A 33 13.29 0.15 -6.96
N TRP A 34 12.90 -1.03 -7.42
CA TRP A 34 11.56 -1.30 -7.96
C TRP A 34 10.94 -2.48 -7.20
N PRO A 35 9.61 -2.51 -6.98
CA PRO A 35 8.99 -3.62 -6.28
C PRO A 35 9.27 -4.96 -6.97
N PRO A 36 9.74 -5.98 -6.24
CA PRO A 36 10.04 -7.27 -6.83
C PRO A 36 8.76 -8.05 -7.21
N ALA A 37 8.92 -9.04 -8.08
CA ALA A 37 7.88 -10.03 -8.36
C ALA A 37 7.73 -10.98 -7.15
N SER A 38 7.05 -10.55 -6.12
CA SER A 38 6.85 -11.30 -4.87
C SER A 38 5.49 -10.98 -4.26
N LYS A 39 5.28 -11.37 -3.03
CA LYS A 39 4.13 -10.94 -2.20
C LYS A 39 4.58 -9.79 -1.31
N GLY A 40 3.64 -8.93 -0.93
CA GLY A 40 3.94 -7.83 -0.03
C GLY A 40 2.76 -6.92 0.23
N VAL A 41 3.04 -5.89 0.99
CA VAL A 41 2.12 -4.78 1.26
C VAL A 41 2.77 -3.48 0.85
N TYR A 42 1.97 -2.51 0.47
CA TYR A 42 2.43 -1.16 0.13
C TYR A 42 1.50 -0.09 0.68
N LEU A 43 2.07 1.08 0.86
CA LEU A 43 1.36 2.28 1.27
C LEU A 43 1.64 3.39 0.28
N VAL A 44 0.59 4.09 -0.13
CA VAL A 44 0.68 5.40 -0.78
C VAL A 44 0.29 6.47 0.24
N SER A 45 1.12 7.49 0.37
CA SER A 45 0.89 8.61 1.28
C SER A 45 1.15 9.95 0.59
N ARG A 46 0.68 11.03 1.22
CA ARG A 46 0.97 12.39 0.78
C ARG A 46 2.38 12.80 1.17
N ASP A 47 2.77 12.51 2.39
CA ASP A 47 4.01 12.97 2.99
C ASP A 47 4.98 11.79 3.26
N ASP A 48 6.24 12.12 3.46
CA ASP A 48 7.28 11.15 3.81
C ASP A 48 7.07 10.54 5.20
N TRP A 49 7.69 9.37 5.42
CA TRP A 49 7.87 8.79 6.74
C TRP A 49 9.30 8.26 6.90
N ARG A 50 9.69 7.97 8.15
CA ARG A 50 10.95 7.31 8.49
C ARG A 50 10.65 5.98 9.16
N ASP A 51 11.47 4.99 8.92
CA ASP A 51 11.44 3.65 9.51
C ASP A 51 10.12 2.89 9.26
N SER A 52 8.99 3.42 9.69
CA SER A 52 7.66 2.85 9.46
C SER A 52 6.60 3.94 9.25
N PRO A 53 5.56 3.66 8.46
CA PRO A 53 4.47 4.61 8.24
C PRO A 53 3.62 4.79 9.50
N SER A 54 3.07 5.99 9.64
CA SER A 54 2.13 6.36 10.69
C SER A 54 1.04 7.29 10.14
N SER A 55 0.05 7.63 10.96
CA SER A 55 -0.97 8.61 10.57
C SER A 55 -0.40 9.99 10.20
N ALA A 56 0.79 10.33 10.70
CA ALA A 56 1.47 11.60 10.40
C ALA A 56 1.90 11.74 8.93
N CYS A 57 2.08 10.64 8.19
CA CYS A 57 2.44 10.71 6.77
C CYS A 57 1.24 10.96 5.83
N HIS A 58 0.06 11.24 6.37
CA HIS A 58 -1.19 11.34 5.61
C HIS A 58 -1.38 10.15 4.67
N PRO A 59 -1.62 8.95 5.21
CA PRO A 59 -1.80 7.74 4.43
C PRO A 59 -3.05 7.87 3.54
N LEU A 60 -2.91 7.52 2.26
CA LEU A 60 -3.99 7.63 1.28
C LEU A 60 -4.51 6.27 0.83
N TYR A 61 -3.65 5.29 0.68
CA TYR A 61 -4.08 3.98 0.19
C TYR A 61 -3.12 2.87 0.67
N VAL A 62 -3.71 1.81 1.21
CA VAL A 62 -3.00 0.58 1.56
C VAL A 62 -3.41 -0.51 0.58
N GLY A 63 -2.46 -1.25 0.09
CA GLY A 63 -2.72 -2.41 -0.74
C GLY A 63 -1.70 -3.51 -0.55
N GLY A 64 -1.98 -4.64 -1.17
CA GLY A 64 -1.09 -5.79 -1.12
C GLY A 64 -1.32 -6.72 -2.30
N ASN A 65 -0.39 -7.62 -2.49
CA ASN A 65 -0.56 -8.78 -3.34
C ASN A 65 -0.48 -10.03 -2.47
N THR A 66 -1.59 -10.41 -1.91
CA THR A 66 -1.74 -11.45 -0.88
C THR A 66 -2.25 -12.78 -1.42
N GLY A 67 -2.38 -12.87 -2.73
CA GLY A 67 -2.73 -14.13 -3.41
C GLY A 67 -1.50 -15.00 -3.67
N ASP A 68 -1.73 -16.16 -4.30
CA ASP A 68 -0.63 -17.07 -4.65
C ASP A 68 0.21 -16.59 -5.84
N SER A 69 -0.24 -15.56 -6.56
CA SER A 69 0.47 -14.98 -7.68
C SER A 69 1.59 -14.04 -7.18
N GLN A 70 2.79 -14.22 -7.70
CA GLN A 70 3.91 -13.32 -7.45
C GLN A 70 3.85 -12.10 -8.40
N ARG A 71 2.80 -11.28 -8.28
CA ARG A 71 2.51 -10.15 -9.17
C ARG A 71 2.63 -8.79 -8.49
N PHE A 72 3.41 -8.71 -7.42
CA PHE A 72 3.48 -7.49 -6.62
C PHE A 72 3.99 -6.28 -7.43
N CYS A 73 5.06 -6.47 -8.20
CA CYS A 73 5.58 -5.42 -9.09
C CYS A 73 4.55 -4.97 -10.13
N THR A 74 3.85 -5.91 -10.76
CA THR A 74 2.79 -5.59 -11.75
C THR A 74 1.65 -4.82 -11.11
N ARG A 75 1.23 -5.22 -9.90
CA ARG A 75 0.15 -4.57 -9.19
C ARG A 75 0.47 -3.13 -8.80
N ILE A 76 1.72 -2.86 -8.42
CA ILE A 76 2.16 -1.48 -8.16
C ILE A 76 2.28 -0.70 -9.48
N GLY A 77 2.73 -1.34 -10.55
CA GLY A 77 2.72 -0.73 -11.89
C GLY A 77 1.32 -0.31 -12.33
N ASP A 78 0.33 -1.20 -12.22
CA ASP A 78 -1.07 -0.90 -12.52
C ASP A 78 -1.61 0.24 -11.64
N LEU A 79 -1.28 0.23 -10.33
CA LEU A 79 -1.64 1.32 -9.44
C LEU A 79 -1.10 2.67 -9.93
N ILE A 80 0.18 2.74 -10.28
CA ILE A 80 0.84 3.97 -10.73
C ILE A 80 0.26 4.42 -12.08
N ALA A 81 0.01 3.51 -12.99
CA ALA A 81 -0.61 3.83 -14.27
C ALA A 81 -2.00 4.45 -14.07
N ASP A 82 -2.85 3.81 -13.28
CA ASP A 82 -4.19 4.31 -13.00
C ASP A 82 -4.16 5.63 -12.19
N LEU A 83 -3.22 5.80 -11.27
CA LEU A 83 -2.99 7.05 -10.55
C LEU A 83 -2.69 8.23 -11.51
N HIS A 84 -2.07 7.96 -12.65
CA HIS A 84 -1.79 8.97 -13.69
C HIS A 84 -2.91 9.06 -14.74
N GLY A 85 -4.00 8.33 -14.58
CA GLY A 85 -5.12 8.34 -15.52
C GLY A 85 -4.87 7.53 -16.81
N LEU A 86 -3.90 6.62 -16.77
CA LEU A 86 -3.52 5.79 -17.91
C LEU A 86 -4.31 4.46 -17.93
N TRP A 87 -5.64 4.55 -17.87
CA TRP A 87 -6.52 3.42 -18.15
C TRP A 87 -7.37 3.74 -19.37
N ASP A 88 -7.60 2.77 -20.21
CA ASP A 88 -8.53 2.94 -21.30
C ASP A 88 -9.93 2.46 -20.93
N GLY A 89 -10.87 3.32 -21.14
CA GLY A 89 -12.30 3.13 -21.35
C GLY A 89 -13.04 2.07 -20.54
N GLY A 90 -12.62 1.75 -19.33
CA GLY A 90 -13.39 0.90 -18.45
C GLY A 90 -12.73 -0.40 -18.00
N THR A 91 -11.50 -0.62 -18.38
CA THR A 91 -10.71 -1.75 -17.89
C THR A 91 -9.78 -1.37 -16.76
N GLY A 92 -10.09 -0.34 -16.00
CA GLY A 92 -9.27 0.09 -14.87
C GLY A 92 -8.71 -1.07 -14.08
N HIS A 93 -7.41 -1.25 -14.13
CA HIS A 93 -6.73 -2.44 -13.60
C HIS A 93 -6.56 -2.35 -12.08
N HIS A 94 -6.64 -1.15 -11.52
CA HIS A 94 -6.41 -0.93 -10.10
C HIS A 94 -7.36 0.13 -9.51
N SER A 95 -8.42 -0.32 -8.85
CA SER A 95 -9.42 0.58 -8.25
C SER A 95 -8.83 1.61 -7.27
N GLY A 96 -7.76 1.24 -6.56
CA GLY A 96 -7.02 2.16 -5.68
C GLY A 96 -6.33 3.27 -6.46
N GLY A 97 -5.71 2.95 -7.61
CA GLY A 97 -5.10 3.94 -8.50
C GLY A 97 -6.12 4.96 -8.98
N GLN A 98 -7.31 4.52 -9.40
CA GLN A 98 -8.40 5.40 -9.81
C GLN A 98 -8.92 6.29 -8.67
N SER A 99 -9.01 5.76 -7.46
CA SER A 99 -9.38 6.54 -6.28
C SER A 99 -8.35 7.62 -5.97
N LEU A 100 -7.07 7.27 -6.05
CA LEU A 100 -5.95 8.21 -5.90
C LEU A 100 -5.94 9.28 -6.98
N TYR A 101 -6.18 8.90 -8.24
CA TYR A 101 -6.31 9.86 -9.34
C TYR A 101 -7.41 10.89 -9.08
N SER A 102 -8.59 10.43 -8.70
CA SER A 102 -9.72 11.31 -8.38
C SER A 102 -9.40 12.23 -7.21
N TRP A 103 -8.75 11.69 -6.17
CA TRP A 103 -8.29 12.47 -5.03
C TRP A 103 -7.27 13.54 -5.43
N CYS A 104 -6.27 13.18 -6.24
CA CYS A 104 -5.26 14.11 -6.74
C CYS A 104 -5.90 15.27 -7.51
N ARG A 105 -6.85 14.97 -8.39
CA ARG A 105 -7.57 16.02 -9.15
C ARG A 105 -8.36 16.95 -8.25
N THR A 106 -9.11 16.40 -7.30
CA THR A 106 -9.92 17.19 -6.36
C THR A 106 -9.07 18.10 -5.49
N ASN A 107 -7.93 17.59 -5.02
CA ASN A 107 -7.05 18.33 -4.12
C ASN A 107 -5.95 19.13 -4.86
N LYS A 108 -5.93 19.10 -6.18
CA LYS A 108 -4.91 19.77 -7.02
C LYS A 108 -3.48 19.35 -6.66
N VAL A 109 -3.30 18.08 -6.36
CA VAL A 109 -1.99 17.46 -6.06
C VAL A 109 -1.51 16.72 -7.29
N HIS A 110 -0.24 16.93 -7.66
CA HIS A 110 0.35 16.18 -8.77
C HIS A 110 0.60 14.72 -8.37
N PRO A 111 0.14 13.72 -9.14
CA PRO A 111 0.30 12.30 -8.80
C PRO A 111 1.74 11.89 -8.46
N GLY A 112 2.69 12.38 -9.25
CA GLY A 112 4.11 12.11 -9.03
C GLY A 112 4.70 12.67 -7.75
N SER A 113 4.01 13.59 -7.05
CA SER A 113 4.47 14.12 -5.77
C SER A 113 4.13 13.22 -4.59
N LEU A 114 3.24 12.24 -4.77
CA LEU A 114 2.92 11.27 -3.74
C LEU A 114 4.11 10.37 -3.42
N ARG A 115 4.04 9.74 -2.27
CA ARG A 115 5.04 8.79 -1.78
C ARG A 115 4.49 7.37 -1.86
N ILE A 116 5.37 6.44 -2.19
CA ILE A 116 5.06 5.01 -2.14
C ILE A 116 6.21 4.26 -1.46
N GLY A 117 5.86 3.35 -0.57
CA GLY A 117 6.80 2.40 0.02
C GLY A 117 6.15 1.04 0.16
N TRP A 118 6.96 0.00 0.26
CA TRP A 118 6.50 -1.38 0.33
C TRP A 118 7.36 -2.23 1.25
N ALA A 119 6.78 -3.34 1.69
CA ALA A 119 7.46 -4.39 2.43
C ALA A 119 7.10 -5.75 1.82
N THR A 120 8.11 -6.53 1.43
CA THR A 120 7.93 -7.79 0.69
C THR A 120 8.33 -9.03 1.45
N ARG A 121 9.20 -8.91 2.41
CA ARG A 121 9.62 -10.02 3.27
C ARG A 121 9.01 -9.86 4.65
N THR A 122 7.75 -10.19 4.74
CA THR A 122 7.08 -10.19 6.02
C THR A 122 7.36 -11.54 6.70
N PRO A 123 7.69 -11.56 7.99
CA PRO A 123 7.88 -12.82 8.73
C PRO A 123 6.56 -13.59 8.87
N TRP A 124 5.47 -13.07 8.37
CA TRP A 124 4.13 -13.61 8.42
C TRP A 124 3.32 -13.24 7.18
N CYS A 125 2.10 -13.68 7.17
CA CYS A 125 1.18 -13.57 6.06
C CYS A 125 0.97 -12.10 5.61
N ASP A 126 1.21 -11.83 4.34
CA ASP A 126 1.00 -10.50 3.74
C ASP A 126 -0.43 -9.98 3.96
N ARG A 127 -1.43 -10.89 4.00
CA ARG A 127 -2.81 -10.53 4.30
C ARG A 127 -3.00 -10.04 5.73
N CYS A 128 -2.34 -10.67 6.69
CA CYS A 128 -2.33 -10.18 8.06
C CYS A 128 -1.67 -8.81 8.15
N ALA A 129 -0.56 -8.62 7.43
CA ALA A 129 0.14 -7.35 7.38
C ALA A 129 -0.72 -6.24 6.77
N GLU A 130 -1.47 -6.51 5.69
CA GLU A 130 -2.40 -5.55 5.09
C GLU A 130 -3.51 -5.13 6.08
N VAL A 131 -4.13 -6.11 6.74
CA VAL A 131 -5.19 -5.85 7.75
C VAL A 131 -4.66 -5.01 8.90
N GLU A 132 -3.47 -5.35 9.40
CA GLU A 132 -2.87 -4.65 10.53
C GLU A 132 -2.41 -3.24 10.17
N LEU A 133 -1.86 -3.07 8.96
CA LEU A 133 -1.47 -1.75 8.47
C LEU A 133 -2.69 -0.82 8.35
N VAL A 134 -3.80 -1.30 7.83
CA VAL A 134 -5.04 -0.51 7.81
C VAL A 134 -5.51 -0.17 9.22
N SER A 135 -5.43 -1.13 10.15
CA SER A 135 -5.84 -0.91 11.55
C SER A 135 -4.92 0.08 12.29
N LEU A 136 -3.65 0.11 11.94
CA LEU A 136 -2.69 1.08 12.48
C LEU A 136 -2.95 2.50 11.97
N LEU A 137 -3.32 2.63 10.69
CA LEU A 137 -3.46 3.92 10.02
C LEU A 137 -4.87 4.50 10.07
N ALA A 138 -5.85 3.71 10.49
CA ALA A 138 -7.25 4.11 10.63
C ALA A 138 -7.75 3.81 12.04
N THR A 139 -8.42 4.78 12.67
CA THR A 139 -9.00 4.60 14.02
C THR A 139 -10.08 3.52 14.01
N SER A 140 -10.93 3.54 13.00
CA SER A 140 -11.90 2.49 12.69
C SER A 140 -12.09 2.40 11.18
N TRP A 141 -12.79 1.36 10.71
CA TRP A 141 -13.11 1.30 9.29
C TRP A 141 -14.06 2.42 8.86
N GLU A 142 -14.98 2.78 9.71
CA GLU A 142 -15.94 3.87 9.50
C GLU A 142 -15.23 5.22 9.51
N GLU A 143 -14.22 5.36 10.36
CA GLU A 143 -13.38 6.56 10.51
C GLU A 143 -11.99 6.34 9.91
N ARG A 144 -11.95 5.98 8.61
CA ARG A 144 -10.70 5.67 7.88
C ARG A 144 -9.70 6.82 7.80
N GLY A 145 -10.04 7.98 8.33
CA GLY A 145 -9.19 9.17 8.21
C GLY A 145 -9.04 9.56 6.75
N THR A 146 -7.80 9.56 6.28
CA THR A 146 -7.44 9.91 4.90
C THR A 146 -7.46 8.75 3.91
N LEU A 147 -7.63 7.50 4.38
CA LEU A 147 -7.56 6.31 3.53
C LEU A 147 -8.71 6.25 2.51
N LEU A 148 -8.35 6.06 1.25
CA LEU A 148 -9.24 5.95 0.09
C LEU A 148 -9.65 4.51 -0.23
N ASN A 149 -9.27 3.56 0.59
CA ASN A 149 -9.66 2.17 0.43
C ASN A 149 -11.19 2.03 0.43
N LYS A 150 -11.76 1.45 -0.65
CA LYS A 150 -13.21 1.28 -0.78
C LYS A 150 -13.78 0.11 0.02
N SER A 151 -12.95 -0.91 0.23
CA SER A 151 -13.33 -2.11 0.98
C SER A 151 -12.27 -2.47 2.01
N ARG A 152 -12.71 -3.06 3.11
CA ARG A 152 -11.80 -3.62 4.10
C ARG A 152 -10.96 -4.72 3.45
N PRO A 153 -9.68 -4.85 3.82
CA PRO A 153 -8.93 -6.05 3.50
C PRO A 153 -9.69 -7.27 4.04
N PRO A 154 -9.85 -8.34 3.26
CA PRO A 154 -10.53 -9.53 3.75
C PRO A 154 -9.73 -10.16 4.89
N ALA A 155 -10.43 -10.73 5.87
CA ALA A 155 -9.80 -11.45 6.97
C ALA A 155 -8.87 -12.56 6.47
N CYS A 156 -7.76 -12.74 7.15
CA CYS A 156 -6.86 -13.86 6.86
C CYS A 156 -7.50 -15.18 7.27
N ARG A 157 -7.84 -16.01 6.31
CA ARG A 157 -8.47 -17.33 6.56
C ARG A 157 -7.56 -18.26 7.36
N THR A 158 -6.26 -18.16 7.18
CA THR A 158 -5.27 -19.05 7.82
C THR A 158 -5.03 -18.71 9.29
N HIS A 159 -5.09 -17.44 9.65
CA HIS A 159 -4.71 -16.99 11.00
C HIS A 159 -5.87 -16.43 11.81
N GLY A 160 -7.09 -16.49 11.30
CA GLY A 160 -8.30 -16.07 12.00
C GLY A 160 -8.30 -14.60 12.47
N ARG A 161 -7.36 -13.79 11.99
CA ARG A 161 -7.31 -12.36 12.30
C ARG A 161 -8.47 -11.68 11.59
N GLU A 162 -9.51 -11.44 12.35
CA GLU A 162 -10.68 -10.72 11.89
C GLU A 162 -10.33 -9.25 11.60
N ARG A 163 -11.03 -8.72 10.63
CA ARG A 163 -11.05 -7.33 10.20
C ARG A 163 -11.16 -6.40 11.41
N GLY A 164 -10.05 -5.80 11.81
CA GLY A 164 -10.04 -4.65 12.73
C GLY A 164 -11.16 -4.66 13.79
N ARG A 165 -11.08 -5.55 14.75
CA ARG A 165 -11.60 -5.26 16.08
C ARG A 165 -10.49 -4.65 16.90
N PRO A 166 -10.78 -3.54 17.61
CA PRO A 166 -9.85 -2.96 18.55
C PRO A 166 -9.40 -3.98 19.59
#